data_89ed8ddeae044b575a0cbbe147fe3205
#
_entry.id   89ed8ddeae044b575a0cbbe147fe3205
#
_cell.length_a   1.000
_cell.length_b   1.000
_cell.length_c   1.000
_cell.angle_alpha   90.00
_cell.angle_beta   90.00
_cell.angle_gamma   90.00
#
_symmetry.space_group_name_H-M   'P 1'
#
loop_
_entity.id
_entity.type
_entity.pdbx_description
1 polymer ?
#
loop_
_entity_poly.entity_id
_entity_poly.type
_entity_poly.pdbx_seq_one_letter_code
_entity_poly.pdbx_strand_id
1 'polypeptide(L)'
;MFDLTDTALIETLKKTEESGSTDIRIGVTGGGCNGYEYVIQWCEKIRRDDHILDYGKFQIIIDNGSLEYLKDAQLDWVTEGLNSFYKII
;
A
#
# COMPACT_ATOMS: atom_id res chain seq x y z
N MET A 1 0.27 7.00 -12.27
CA MET A 1 0.27 7.37 -10.85
C MET A 1 -0.27 6.21 -10.01
N PHE A 2 0.38 5.91 -8.89
CA PHE A 2 -0.07 4.83 -8.02
C PHE A 2 -1.51 5.05 -7.56
N ASP A 3 -2.30 3.98 -7.55
CA ASP A 3 -3.72 4.06 -7.26
C ASP A 3 -4.22 2.76 -6.64
N LEU A 4 -5.45 2.76 -6.17
CA LEU A 4 -6.10 1.57 -5.62
C LEU A 4 -7.25 1.16 -6.53
N THR A 5 -7.44 -0.16 -6.67
CA THR A 5 -8.65 -0.66 -7.31
C THR A 5 -9.84 -0.45 -6.35
N ASP A 6 -11.06 -0.50 -6.87
CA ASP A 6 -12.25 -0.34 -6.04
C ASP A 6 -12.31 -1.39 -4.92
N THR A 7 -11.92 -2.62 -5.23
CA THR A 7 -11.87 -3.71 -4.25
C THR A 7 -10.88 -3.41 -3.13
N ALA A 8 -9.69 -2.92 -3.50
CA ALA A 8 -8.67 -2.56 -2.51
C ALA A 8 -9.13 -1.38 -1.66
N LEU A 9 -9.79 -0.40 -2.27
CA LEU A 9 -10.29 0.76 -1.55
C LEU A 9 -11.30 0.36 -0.48
N ILE A 10 -12.27 -0.48 -0.85
CA ILE A 10 -13.29 -0.96 0.08
C ILE A 10 -12.68 -1.74 1.22
N GLU A 11 -11.76 -2.65 0.93
CA GLU A 11 -11.12 -3.46 1.95
C GLU A 11 -10.25 -2.62 2.89
N THR A 12 -9.57 -1.63 2.35
CA THR A 12 -8.75 -0.73 3.16
C THR A 12 -9.60 0.10 4.12
N LEU A 13 -10.76 0.57 3.65
CA LEU A 13 -11.69 1.28 4.52
C LEU A 13 -12.15 0.40 5.69
N LYS A 14 -12.44 -0.87 5.43
CA LYS A 14 -12.83 -1.83 6.48
C LYS A 14 -11.71 -2.02 7.49
N LYS A 15 -10.48 -2.21 7.03
CA LYS A 15 -9.33 -2.39 7.91
C LYS A 15 -9.07 -1.16 8.78
N THR A 16 -9.25 0.02 8.21
CA THR A 16 -9.10 1.28 8.93
C THR A 16 -10.12 1.38 10.07
N GLU A 17 -11.36 1.03 9.81
CA GLU A 17 -12.41 1.05 10.83
C GLU A 17 -12.15 0.03 11.93
N GLU A 18 -11.69 -1.16 11.57
CA GLU A 18 -11.44 -2.23 12.53
C GLU A 18 -10.23 -1.94 13.43
N SER A 19 -9.16 -1.39 12.86
CA SER A 19 -7.90 -1.18 13.59
C SER A 19 -7.80 0.17 14.27
N GLY A 20 -8.51 1.17 13.78
CA GLY A 20 -8.36 2.54 14.24
C GLY A 20 -7.15 3.26 13.66
N SER A 21 -6.35 2.58 12.85
CA SER A 21 -5.18 3.18 12.18
C SER A 21 -5.59 3.69 10.81
N THR A 22 -5.04 4.83 10.41
CA THR A 22 -5.42 5.49 9.17
C THR A 22 -4.28 5.63 8.16
N ASP A 23 -3.04 5.34 8.56
CA ASP A 23 -1.89 5.52 7.69
C ASP A 23 -1.29 4.17 7.33
N ILE A 24 -1.19 3.91 6.03
CA ILE A 24 -0.65 2.66 5.53
C ILE A 24 0.60 2.96 4.72
N ARG A 25 1.71 2.32 5.08
CA ARG A 25 2.97 2.48 4.36
C ARG A 25 3.12 1.35 3.36
N ILE A 26 3.39 1.72 2.11
CA ILE A 26 3.70 0.78 1.05
C ILE A 26 5.11 1.05 0.58
N GLY A 27 5.93 0.03 0.57
CA GLY A 27 7.32 0.15 0.15
C GLY A 27 7.74 -1.01 -0.74
N VAL A 28 8.90 -0.84 -1.33
CA VAL A 28 9.54 -1.87 -2.16
C VAL A 28 10.89 -2.17 -1.56
N THR A 29 11.17 -3.42 -1.31
CA THR A 29 12.46 -3.88 -0.78
C THR A 29 13.08 -4.91 -1.71
N GLY A 30 14.33 -5.25 -1.46
CA GLY A 30 15.04 -6.25 -2.24
C GLY A 30 15.88 -5.62 -3.33
N GLY A 31 15.97 -6.29 -4.45
CA GLY A 31 16.81 -5.87 -5.55
C GLY A 31 17.98 -6.79 -5.77
N GLY A 32 17.89 -8.01 -5.32
CA GLY A 32 18.89 -9.04 -5.59
C GLY A 32 18.41 -9.96 -6.70
N CYS A 33 18.88 -11.18 -6.68
CA CYS A 33 18.55 -12.18 -7.68
C CYS A 33 17.08 -12.55 -7.71
N ASN A 34 16.36 -12.28 -6.64
CA ASN A 34 14.96 -12.67 -6.51
C ASN A 34 13.97 -11.53 -6.83
N GLY A 35 14.47 -10.38 -7.31
CA GLY A 35 13.62 -9.26 -7.66
C GLY A 35 13.17 -8.46 -6.45
N TYR A 36 12.08 -7.74 -6.61
CA TYR A 36 11.56 -6.84 -5.58
C TYR A 36 10.43 -7.47 -4.80
N GLU A 37 10.35 -7.10 -3.52
CA GLU A 37 9.23 -7.48 -2.67
C GLU A 37 8.48 -6.22 -2.25
N TYR A 38 7.16 -6.32 -2.15
CA TYR A 38 6.33 -5.21 -1.70
C TYR A 38 6.00 -5.41 -0.22
N VAL A 39 6.09 -4.32 0.52
CA VAL A 39 5.79 -4.32 1.95
C VAL A 39 4.59 -3.40 2.19
N ILE A 40 3.56 -3.93 2.82
CA ILE A 40 2.34 -3.18 3.14
C ILE A 40 2.11 -3.34 4.64
N GLN A 41 2.16 -2.23 5.37
CA GLN A 41 2.02 -2.25 6.83
C GLN A 41 1.45 -0.94 7.34
N TRP A 42 0.97 -0.94 8.57
CA TRP A 42 0.55 0.31 9.20
C TRP A 42 1.77 1.20 9.40
N CYS A 43 1.59 2.48 9.10
CA CYS A 43 2.66 3.47 9.24
C CYS A 43 2.63 4.06 10.66
N GLU A 44 3.71 3.91 11.40
CA GLU A 44 3.82 4.48 12.73
C GLU A 44 4.34 5.90 12.71
N LYS A 45 5.17 6.23 11.71
CA LYS A 45 5.80 7.54 11.64
C LYS A 45 5.97 7.96 10.19
N ILE A 46 5.46 9.14 9.86
CA ILE A 46 5.64 9.73 8.53
C ILE A 46 6.95 10.52 8.54
N ARG A 47 7.78 10.28 7.53
CA ARG A 47 9.07 10.95 7.39
C ARG A 47 8.95 12.15 6.47
N ARG A 48 9.95 13.04 6.54
CA ARG A 48 9.94 14.29 5.76
C ARG A 48 9.81 14.08 4.26
N ASP A 49 10.48 13.07 3.72
CA ASP A 49 10.51 12.80 2.29
C ASP A 49 9.49 11.78 1.82
N ASP A 50 8.58 11.37 2.69
CA ASP A 50 7.51 10.45 2.31
C ASP A 50 6.49 11.15 1.41
N HIS A 51 5.94 10.38 0.49
CA HIS A 51 4.85 10.82 -0.37
C HIS A 51 3.54 10.34 0.23
N ILE A 52 2.59 11.25 0.35
CA ILE A 52 1.30 10.96 0.99
C ILE A 52 0.20 11.05 -0.05
N LEU A 53 -0.56 9.97 -0.18
CA LEU A 53 -1.75 9.93 -1.02
C LEU A 53 -2.96 9.90 -0.10
N ASP A 54 -3.73 10.99 -0.10
CA ASP A 54 -4.86 11.14 0.80
C ASP A 54 -6.15 10.64 0.14
N TYR A 55 -6.76 9.62 0.74
CA TYR A 55 -8.02 9.05 0.27
C TYR A 55 -9.21 9.46 1.16
N GLY A 56 -9.01 10.46 2.01
CA GLY A 56 -10.05 10.96 2.89
C GLY A 56 -10.00 10.28 4.25
N LYS A 57 -10.51 9.08 4.35
CA LYS A 57 -10.55 8.35 5.62
C LYS A 57 -9.25 7.62 5.95
N PHE A 58 -8.35 7.48 5.00
CA PHE A 58 -7.04 6.90 5.23
C PHE A 58 -6.03 7.52 4.26
N GLN A 59 -4.76 7.30 4.54
CA GLN A 59 -3.67 7.80 3.72
C GLN A 59 -2.73 6.65 3.36
N ILE A 60 -2.20 6.69 2.15
CA ILE A 60 -1.15 5.78 1.70
C ILE A 60 0.17 6.55 1.74
N ILE A 61 1.15 6.00 2.44
CA ILE A 61 2.46 6.61 2.60
C ILE A 61 3.47 5.80 1.80
N ILE A 62 4.18 6.44 0.88
CA ILE A 62 5.18 5.78 0.05
C ILE A 62 6.50 6.50 0.25
N ASP A 63 7.54 5.77 0.64
CA ASP A 63 8.85 6.38 0.80
C ASP A 63 9.43 6.77 -0.57
N ASN A 64 10.30 7.77 -0.55
CA ASN A 64 10.83 8.35 -1.78
C ASN A 64 11.54 7.32 -2.67
N GLY A 65 12.26 6.39 -2.07
CA GLY A 65 12.96 5.35 -2.82
C GLY A 65 12.05 4.34 -3.50
N SER A 66 10.86 4.12 -2.96
CA SER A 66 9.89 3.16 -3.51
C SER A 66 8.99 3.77 -4.58
N LEU A 67 8.88 5.09 -4.62
CA LEU A 67 7.95 5.77 -5.51
C LEU A 67 8.19 5.43 -6.99
N GLU A 68 9.43 5.34 -7.40
CA GLU A 68 9.81 4.99 -8.78
C GLU A 68 9.21 3.65 -9.22
N TYR A 69 9.17 2.69 -8.31
CA TYR A 69 8.67 1.34 -8.60
C TYR A 69 7.15 1.25 -8.55
N LEU A 70 6.51 2.21 -7.91
CA LEU A 70 5.06 2.16 -7.65
C LEU A 70 4.25 3.15 -8.49
N LYS A 71 4.89 4.09 -9.15
CA LYS A 71 4.19 5.19 -9.82
C LYS A 71 3.16 4.77 -10.85
N ASP A 72 3.37 3.64 -11.51
CA ASP A 72 2.46 3.14 -12.56
C ASP A 72 1.74 1.86 -12.10
N ALA A 73 1.79 1.55 -10.82
CA ALA A 73 1.19 0.35 -10.27
C ALA A 73 -0.15 0.64 -9.61
N GLN A 74 -0.88 -0.42 -9.30
CA GLN A 74 -2.11 -0.34 -8.53
C GLN A 74 -2.07 -1.34 -7.39
N LEU A 75 -2.69 -0.98 -6.28
CA LEU A 75 -2.92 -1.91 -5.18
C LEU A 75 -4.28 -2.54 -5.38
N ASP A 76 -4.33 -3.85 -5.38
CA ASP A 76 -5.56 -4.61 -5.51
C ASP A 76 -5.76 -5.50 -4.29
N TRP A 77 -6.99 -5.91 -4.05
CA TRP A 77 -7.32 -6.89 -3.01
C TRP A 77 -7.90 -8.10 -3.70
N VAL A 78 -7.19 -9.22 -3.61
CA VAL A 78 -7.54 -10.45 -4.34
C VAL A 78 -7.88 -11.57 -3.39
N THR A 79 -8.78 -12.42 -3.84
CA THR A 79 -9.15 -13.64 -3.13
C THR A 79 -8.80 -14.83 -4.00
N GLU A 80 -7.98 -15.73 -3.48
CA GLU A 80 -7.62 -16.98 -4.13
C GLU A 80 -7.91 -18.13 -3.18
N GLY A 81 -8.91 -18.94 -3.52
CA GLY A 81 -9.36 -20.02 -2.65
C GLY A 81 -9.89 -19.47 -1.33
N LEU A 82 -9.28 -19.86 -0.22
CA LEU A 82 -9.65 -19.39 1.11
C LEU A 82 -8.83 -18.21 1.60
N ASN A 83 -7.92 -17.71 0.79
CA ASN A 83 -7.00 -16.63 1.16
C ASN A 83 -7.33 -15.34 0.45
N SER A 84 -7.21 -14.24 1.19
CA SER A 84 -7.36 -12.89 0.63
C SER A 84 -6.14 -12.07 1.01
N PHE A 85 -5.64 -11.30 0.08
CA PHE A 85 -4.42 -10.53 0.30
C PHE A 85 -4.32 -9.35 -0.67
N TYR A 86 -3.46 -8.38 -0.32
CA TYR A 86 -3.14 -7.29 -1.21
C TYR A 86 -2.16 -7.76 -2.28
N LYS A 87 -2.35 -7.24 -3.48
CA LYS A 87 -1.48 -7.53 -4.60
C LYS A 87 -1.18 -6.23 -5.34
N ILE A 88 0.09 -6.02 -5.69
CA ILE A 88 0.51 -4.88 -6.52
C ILE A 88 0.51 -5.33 -7.98
N ILE A 89 -0.21 -4.62 -8.79
CA ILE A 89 -0.34 -4.94 -10.23
C ILE A 89 0.07 -3.79 -11.13
#